data_83218d86cbffda3fa161c742dc59d620
#
_entry.id   83218d86cbffda3fa161c742dc59d620
#
_cell.length_a   1.000
_cell.length_b   1.000
_cell.length_c   1.000
_cell.angle_alpha   90.00
_cell.angle_beta   90.00
_cell.angle_gamma   90.00
#
_symmetry.space_group_name_H-M   'P 1'
#
loop_
_entity.id
_entity.type
_entity.pdbx_description
1 polymer ?
#
loop_
_entity_poly.entity_id
_entity_poly.type
_entity_poly.pdbx_seq_one_letter_code
_entity_poly.pdbx_strand_id
1 'polypeptide(L)'
;LITAATIGAAPPRLPSGPIPDGLGVNIHFTDPRKGEMEMMAAGGFTWVRMDYDWNYVEYERGSYRFESYDRLMAALEAHHMRPIFILDYVNHLYDDGQSPHSEEAIDAFARFAAASAKHFRGRGILWEMYNEPNISFWRPKPNVEDYVRLATAVGKAIRAEAPQEAYIGPATSTIDFSFLEACFKAGLLE
;
A
#
# COMPACT_ATOMS: atom_id res chain seq x y z
N LEU A 1 13.40 -20.23 -35.54
CA LEU A 1 13.14 -20.08 -34.08
C LEU A 1 13.54 -18.68 -33.68
N ILE A 2 12.56 -17.78 -33.57
CA ILE A 2 12.76 -16.42 -33.05
C ILE A 2 12.49 -16.51 -31.55
N THR A 3 13.55 -16.48 -30.76
CA THR A 3 13.45 -16.29 -29.29
C THR A 3 12.99 -14.86 -29.03
N ALA A 4 11.72 -14.71 -28.62
CA ALA A 4 11.22 -13.47 -28.09
C ALA A 4 11.98 -13.18 -26.78
N ALA A 5 12.87 -12.18 -26.79
CA ALA A 5 13.44 -11.65 -25.58
C ALA A 5 12.29 -11.01 -24.78
N THR A 6 11.96 -11.57 -23.65
CA THR A 6 11.12 -10.91 -22.65
C THR A 6 11.87 -9.66 -22.19
N ILE A 7 11.44 -8.50 -22.68
CA ILE A 7 11.87 -7.21 -22.13
C ILE A 7 11.26 -7.17 -20.73
N GLY A 8 12.06 -7.57 -19.73
CA GLY A 8 11.68 -7.42 -18.33
C GLY A 8 11.33 -5.95 -18.09
N ALA A 9 10.15 -5.69 -17.50
CA ALA A 9 9.78 -4.35 -17.07
C ALA A 9 10.88 -3.81 -16.15
N ALA A 10 11.28 -2.55 -16.36
CA ALA A 10 12.24 -1.90 -15.48
C ALA A 10 11.66 -1.90 -14.05
N PRO A 11 12.48 -2.16 -13.02
CA PRO A 11 11.99 -2.16 -11.66
C PRO A 11 11.36 -0.79 -11.31
N PRO A 12 10.34 -0.77 -10.45
CA PRO A 12 9.71 0.47 -10.02
C PRO A 12 10.75 1.40 -9.39
N ARG A 13 10.71 2.67 -9.77
CA ARG A 13 11.66 3.65 -9.29
C ARG A 13 11.17 4.25 -7.98
N LEU A 14 11.89 4.01 -6.91
CA LEU A 14 11.72 4.73 -5.66
C LEU A 14 12.13 6.22 -5.83
N PRO A 15 11.58 7.12 -5.00
CA PRO A 15 12.01 8.52 -4.98
C PRO A 15 13.51 8.63 -4.75
N SER A 16 14.19 9.47 -5.53
CA SER A 16 15.65 9.64 -5.47
C SER A 16 16.05 11.11 -5.41
N GLY A 17 15.20 11.98 -4.90
CA GLY A 17 15.47 13.40 -4.75
C GLY A 17 16.14 13.74 -3.40
N PRO A 18 16.83 14.88 -3.29
CA PRO A 18 17.28 15.41 -2.02
C PRO A 18 16.10 15.90 -1.16
N ILE A 19 16.26 15.98 0.14
CA ILE A 19 15.36 16.76 0.98
C ILE A 19 15.49 18.23 0.54
N PRO A 20 14.39 18.98 0.34
CA PRO A 20 12.99 18.74 0.76
C PRO A 20 12.08 17.96 -0.20
N ASP A 21 12.54 17.50 -1.35
CA ASP A 21 11.69 16.81 -2.33
C ASP A 21 11.07 15.50 -1.79
N GLY A 22 11.57 14.98 -0.67
CA GLY A 22 11.04 13.84 0.06
C GLY A 22 10.22 14.20 1.30
N LEU A 23 9.89 15.49 1.51
CA LEU A 23 9.12 15.89 2.69
C LEU A 23 7.66 15.47 2.56
N GLY A 24 7.15 14.75 3.56
CA GLY A 24 5.78 14.26 3.58
C GLY A 24 5.06 14.46 4.91
N VAL A 25 3.76 14.31 4.89
CA VAL A 25 2.87 14.42 6.06
C VAL A 25 1.83 13.31 6.03
N ASN A 26 1.48 12.76 7.21
CA ASN A 26 0.34 11.86 7.32
C ASN A 26 -0.97 12.66 7.26
N ILE A 27 -1.93 12.11 6.50
CA ILE A 27 -3.29 12.62 6.44
C ILE A 27 -4.28 11.49 6.76
N HIS A 28 -5.51 11.83 7.14
CA HIS A 28 -6.58 10.86 7.45
C HIS A 28 -7.92 11.32 6.84
N PHE A 29 -7.89 11.80 5.60
CA PHE A 29 -9.10 12.22 4.86
C PHE A 29 -8.95 11.91 3.38
N THR A 30 -10.05 11.59 2.71
CA THR A 30 -10.13 11.49 1.25
C THR A 30 -10.74 12.73 0.61
N ASP A 31 -11.47 13.52 1.38
CA ASP A 31 -12.11 14.77 0.96
C ASP A 31 -11.50 15.94 1.75
N PRO A 32 -10.51 16.66 1.19
CA PRO A 32 -9.86 17.77 1.87
C PRO A 32 -10.81 18.94 2.10
N ARG A 33 -10.67 19.60 3.24
CA ARG A 33 -11.36 20.86 3.51
C ARG A 33 -10.75 21.98 2.66
N LYS A 34 -11.53 23.04 2.46
CA LYS A 34 -11.06 24.21 1.72
C LYS A 34 -9.76 24.78 2.32
N GLY A 35 -8.71 24.87 1.52
CA GLY A 35 -7.42 25.41 1.91
C GLY A 35 -6.43 24.40 2.48
N GLU A 36 -6.83 23.14 2.79
CA GLU A 36 -5.91 22.15 3.35
C GLU A 36 -4.81 21.74 2.37
N MET A 37 -5.18 21.52 1.10
CA MET A 37 -4.21 21.13 0.07
C MET A 37 -3.24 22.27 -0.24
N GLU A 38 -3.74 23.48 -0.35
CA GLU A 38 -2.92 24.69 -0.57
C GLU A 38 -1.97 24.93 0.59
N MET A 39 -2.42 24.71 1.83
CA MET A 39 -1.59 24.87 3.03
C MET A 39 -0.45 23.84 3.06
N MET A 40 -0.74 22.56 2.73
CA MET A 40 0.28 21.52 2.64
C MET A 40 1.30 21.82 1.54
N ALA A 41 0.84 22.22 0.36
CA ALA A 41 1.71 22.59 -0.75
C ALA A 41 2.59 23.81 -0.41
N ALA A 42 2.02 24.85 0.23
CA ALA A 42 2.77 26.01 0.70
C ALA A 42 3.78 25.67 1.79
N GLY A 43 3.53 24.62 2.58
CA GLY A 43 4.48 24.05 3.54
C GLY A 43 5.63 23.25 2.92
N GLY A 44 5.62 23.07 1.59
CA GLY A 44 6.65 22.33 0.86
C GLY A 44 6.49 20.81 0.91
N PHE A 45 5.33 20.30 1.34
CA PHE A 45 5.08 18.87 1.31
C PHE A 45 4.85 18.40 -0.12
N THR A 46 5.59 17.37 -0.52
CA THR A 46 5.48 16.71 -1.82
C THR A 46 4.93 15.29 -1.72
N TRP A 47 4.82 14.78 -0.49
CA TRP A 47 4.27 13.47 -0.18
C TRP A 47 3.21 13.53 0.89
N VAL A 48 2.23 12.65 0.75
CA VAL A 48 1.29 12.32 1.85
C VAL A 48 1.38 10.83 2.14
N ARG A 49 1.16 10.42 3.38
CA ARG A 49 1.01 9.02 3.76
C ARG A 49 -0.37 8.84 4.38
N MET A 50 -1.09 7.80 3.96
CA MET A 50 -2.48 7.61 4.34
C MET A 50 -2.88 6.14 4.27
N ASP A 51 -3.76 5.73 5.19
CA ASP A 51 -4.42 4.43 5.15
C ASP A 51 -5.26 4.30 3.86
N TYR A 52 -5.03 3.22 3.12
CA TYR A 52 -5.84 2.79 1.99
C TYR A 52 -6.64 1.58 2.44
N ASP A 53 -7.68 1.86 3.21
CA ASP A 53 -8.41 0.91 4.03
C ASP A 53 -9.23 -0.07 3.17
N TRP A 54 -8.91 -1.34 3.31
CA TRP A 54 -9.56 -2.43 2.58
C TRP A 54 -11.06 -2.48 2.81
N ASN A 55 -11.51 -2.24 4.05
CA ASN A 55 -12.93 -2.27 4.40
C ASN A 55 -13.74 -1.15 3.75
N TYR A 56 -13.10 -0.02 3.42
CA TYR A 56 -13.77 1.08 2.71
C TYR A 56 -13.74 0.92 1.20
N VAL A 57 -12.82 0.16 0.66
CA VAL A 57 -12.76 -0.09 -0.78
C VAL A 57 -13.60 -1.29 -1.19
N GLU A 58 -13.61 -2.37 -0.41
CA GLU A 58 -14.36 -3.60 -0.68
C GLU A 58 -15.52 -3.78 0.31
N TYR A 59 -16.70 -3.22 -0.01
CA TYR A 59 -17.93 -3.39 0.78
C TYR A 59 -18.67 -4.70 0.51
N GLU A 60 -18.48 -5.27 -0.67
CA GLU A 60 -19.04 -6.54 -1.12
C GLU A 60 -17.89 -7.36 -1.72
N ARG A 61 -17.87 -8.65 -1.46
CA ARG A 61 -16.80 -9.54 -1.89
C ARG A 61 -16.51 -9.42 -3.38
N GLY A 62 -15.29 -9.01 -3.72
CA GLY A 62 -14.82 -8.82 -5.09
C GLY A 62 -15.33 -7.56 -5.81
N SER A 63 -16.04 -6.68 -5.12
CA SER A 63 -16.52 -5.40 -5.65
C SER A 63 -15.78 -4.23 -5.02
N TYR A 64 -15.06 -3.47 -5.83
CA TYR A 64 -14.19 -2.39 -5.35
C TYR A 64 -14.72 -1.02 -5.72
N ARG A 65 -14.66 -0.08 -4.77
CA ARG A 65 -15.08 1.31 -4.91
C ARG A 65 -13.89 2.23 -4.72
N PHE A 66 -13.49 2.94 -5.75
CA PHE A 66 -12.29 3.78 -5.74
C PHE A 66 -12.59 5.28 -5.67
N GLU A 67 -13.85 5.69 -5.75
CA GLU A 67 -14.26 7.09 -5.99
C GLU A 67 -13.71 8.07 -4.94
N SER A 68 -13.61 7.67 -3.67
CA SER A 68 -13.07 8.52 -2.61
C SER A 68 -11.58 8.79 -2.83
N TYR A 69 -10.84 7.74 -3.17
CA TYR A 69 -9.42 7.85 -3.45
C TYR A 69 -9.14 8.46 -4.83
N ASP A 70 -10.05 8.32 -5.81
CA ASP A 70 -9.96 9.06 -7.09
C ASP A 70 -10.02 10.57 -6.86
N ARG A 71 -10.93 11.04 -5.97
CA ARG A 71 -11.02 12.47 -5.61
C ARG A 71 -9.77 12.94 -4.89
N LEU A 72 -9.25 12.17 -3.94
CA LEU A 72 -8.02 12.49 -3.25
C LEU A 72 -6.84 12.55 -4.23
N MET A 73 -6.71 11.57 -5.11
CA MET A 73 -5.65 11.55 -6.12
C MET A 73 -5.70 12.79 -7.03
N ALA A 74 -6.89 13.19 -7.48
CA ALA A 74 -7.06 14.40 -8.28
C ALA A 74 -6.62 15.66 -7.51
N ALA A 75 -6.95 15.74 -6.22
CA ALA A 75 -6.53 16.85 -5.36
C ALA A 75 -5.01 16.87 -5.14
N LEU A 76 -4.38 15.72 -4.90
CA LEU A 76 -2.94 15.60 -4.74
C LEU A 76 -2.18 16.01 -6.01
N GLU A 77 -2.60 15.49 -7.16
CA GLU A 77 -1.99 15.80 -8.46
C GLU A 77 -2.09 17.29 -8.81
N ALA A 78 -3.22 17.93 -8.52
CA ALA A 78 -3.40 19.38 -8.72
C ALA A 78 -2.40 20.22 -7.90
N HIS A 79 -1.86 19.67 -6.82
CA HIS A 79 -0.89 20.34 -5.94
C HIS A 79 0.52 19.72 -6.02
N HIS A 80 0.80 18.90 -7.03
CA HIS A 80 2.08 18.22 -7.25
C HIS A 80 2.53 17.33 -6.08
N MET A 81 1.58 16.76 -5.33
CA MET A 81 1.85 15.81 -4.25
C MET A 81 1.60 14.38 -4.69
N ARG A 82 2.30 13.44 -4.08
CA ARG A 82 2.20 12.00 -4.34
C ARG A 82 1.85 11.24 -3.06
N PRO A 83 1.07 10.18 -3.12
CA PRO A 83 0.75 9.39 -1.93
C PRO A 83 1.69 8.20 -1.73
N ILE A 84 1.89 7.88 -0.45
CA ILE A 84 2.17 6.55 0.05
C ILE A 84 0.84 6.03 0.56
N PHE A 85 0.23 5.09 -0.14
CA PHE A 85 -1.00 4.44 0.30
C PHE A 85 -0.68 3.14 1.03
N ILE A 86 -1.12 3.07 2.28
CA ILE A 86 -0.93 1.89 3.12
C ILE A 86 -2.07 0.92 2.85
N LEU A 87 -1.77 -0.21 2.25
CA LEU A 87 -2.73 -1.29 2.07
C LEU A 87 -3.02 -1.94 3.41
N ASP A 88 -4.13 -1.60 4.03
CA ASP A 88 -4.54 -2.03 5.38
C ASP A 88 -6.06 -1.93 5.56
N TYR A 89 -6.64 -2.31 6.61
CA TYR A 89 -6.26 -3.19 7.72
C TYR A 89 -7.00 -4.52 7.59
N VAL A 90 -8.17 -4.60 8.24
CA VAL A 90 -9.07 -5.74 8.27
C VAL A 90 -10.28 -5.47 7.39
N ASN A 91 -10.99 -6.52 6.99
CA ASN A 91 -12.30 -6.37 6.34
C ASN A 91 -13.31 -7.29 7.02
N HIS A 92 -14.45 -6.74 7.39
CA HIS A 92 -15.51 -7.47 8.08
C HIS A 92 -16.11 -8.64 7.28
N LEU A 93 -15.82 -8.69 5.98
CA LEU A 93 -16.25 -9.80 5.10
C LEU A 93 -15.39 -11.06 5.27
N TYR A 94 -14.21 -10.94 5.90
CA TYR A 94 -13.20 -11.99 5.98
C TYR A 94 -12.65 -12.11 7.40
N ASP A 95 -12.25 -13.32 7.79
CA ASP A 95 -11.57 -13.65 9.04
C ASP A 95 -12.19 -12.99 10.30
N ASP A 96 -13.51 -12.83 10.31
CA ASP A 96 -14.28 -12.19 11.40
C ASP A 96 -13.73 -10.80 11.80
N GLY A 97 -13.20 -10.04 10.83
CA GLY A 97 -12.60 -8.73 11.05
C GLY A 97 -11.25 -8.76 11.78
N GLN A 98 -10.55 -9.88 11.72
CA GLN A 98 -9.14 -9.99 12.12
C GLN A 98 -8.22 -9.67 10.95
N SER A 99 -6.93 -9.54 11.21
CA SER A 99 -5.93 -9.39 10.14
C SER A 99 -5.91 -10.64 9.26
N PRO A 100 -5.72 -10.48 7.93
CA PRO A 100 -5.81 -11.60 7.00
C PRO A 100 -4.85 -12.74 7.35
N HIS A 101 -5.39 -13.92 7.64
CA HIS A 101 -4.61 -15.11 8.00
C HIS A 101 -5.11 -16.38 7.32
N SER A 102 -6.39 -16.47 6.97
CA SER A 102 -6.89 -17.56 6.13
C SER A 102 -6.44 -17.41 4.67
N GLU A 103 -6.39 -18.49 3.92
CA GLU A 103 -6.10 -18.45 2.48
C GLU A 103 -7.11 -17.57 1.74
N GLU A 104 -8.41 -17.69 2.10
CA GLU A 104 -9.46 -16.87 1.50
C GLU A 104 -9.23 -15.37 1.70
N ALA A 105 -8.90 -14.95 2.92
CA ALA A 105 -8.68 -13.54 3.24
C ALA A 105 -7.38 -13.00 2.62
N ILE A 106 -6.30 -13.79 2.64
CA ILE A 106 -5.03 -13.44 1.99
C ILE A 106 -5.23 -13.25 0.49
N ASP A 107 -5.91 -14.18 -0.18
CA ASP A 107 -6.20 -14.08 -1.60
C ASP A 107 -7.12 -12.90 -1.93
N ALA A 108 -8.13 -12.63 -1.08
CA ALA A 108 -9.01 -11.49 -1.26
C ALA A 108 -8.28 -10.16 -1.12
N PHE A 109 -7.43 -10.03 -0.09
CA PHE A 109 -6.59 -8.84 0.11
C PHE A 109 -5.61 -8.64 -1.05
N ALA A 110 -4.99 -9.72 -1.54
CA ALA A 110 -4.08 -9.65 -2.69
C ALA A 110 -4.81 -9.18 -3.97
N ARG A 111 -6.05 -9.64 -4.20
CA ARG A 111 -6.89 -9.16 -5.31
C ARG A 111 -7.26 -7.69 -5.14
N PHE A 112 -7.66 -7.26 -3.94
CA PHE A 112 -7.93 -5.85 -3.62
C PHE A 112 -6.71 -4.98 -3.93
N ALA A 113 -5.53 -5.36 -3.46
CA ALA A 113 -4.29 -4.62 -3.69
C ALA A 113 -3.94 -4.54 -5.19
N ALA A 114 -4.04 -5.65 -5.91
CA ALA A 114 -3.78 -5.70 -7.34
C ALA A 114 -4.78 -4.87 -8.16
N ALA A 115 -6.08 -4.93 -7.82
CA ALA A 115 -7.12 -4.13 -8.46
C ALA A 115 -6.88 -2.64 -8.25
N SER A 116 -6.49 -2.25 -7.02
CA SER A 116 -6.15 -0.87 -6.67
C SER A 116 -4.91 -0.38 -7.43
N ALA A 117 -3.83 -1.14 -7.43
CA ALA A 117 -2.61 -0.79 -8.15
C ALA A 117 -2.85 -0.70 -9.69
N LYS A 118 -3.72 -1.56 -10.23
CA LYS A 118 -4.12 -1.51 -11.64
C LYS A 118 -4.97 -0.27 -11.96
N HIS A 119 -5.93 0.09 -11.07
CA HIS A 119 -6.81 1.26 -11.25
C HIS A 119 -5.99 2.56 -11.26
N PHE A 120 -5.06 2.71 -10.34
CA PHE A 120 -4.24 3.91 -10.20
C PHE A 120 -2.90 3.85 -10.95
N ARG A 121 -2.72 2.92 -11.88
CA ARG A 121 -1.45 2.70 -12.56
C ARG A 121 -0.87 3.97 -13.19
N GLY A 122 0.43 4.19 -12.96
CA GLY A 122 1.18 5.30 -13.53
C GLY A 122 0.99 6.64 -12.81
N ARG A 123 0.22 6.68 -11.72
CA ARG A 123 -0.03 7.91 -10.95
C ARG A 123 1.02 8.17 -9.84
N GLY A 124 2.07 7.37 -9.79
CA GLY A 124 3.23 7.60 -8.94
C GLY A 124 3.02 7.27 -7.46
N ILE A 125 2.13 6.35 -7.16
CA ILE A 125 1.84 5.88 -5.80
C ILE A 125 2.96 4.95 -5.32
N LEU A 126 3.31 5.03 -4.03
CA LEU A 126 4.01 3.96 -3.32
C LEU A 126 2.97 3.16 -2.54
N TRP A 127 2.86 1.87 -2.84
CA TRP A 127 1.98 0.95 -2.14
C TRP A 127 2.71 0.35 -0.96
N GLU A 128 2.36 0.75 0.25
CA GLU A 128 2.98 0.27 1.48
C GLU A 128 2.19 -0.90 2.04
N MET A 129 2.90 -1.97 2.42
CA MET A 129 2.27 -3.17 2.96
C MET A 129 2.05 -3.04 4.46
N TYR A 130 0.82 -2.83 4.85
CA TYR A 130 0.32 -2.80 6.22
C TYR A 130 0.98 -1.77 7.14
N ASN A 131 0.20 -1.19 8.06
CA ASN A 131 0.72 -0.29 9.06
C ASN A 131 1.04 -1.04 10.35
N GLU A 132 2.28 -0.98 10.79
CA GLU A 132 2.77 -1.47 12.08
C GLU A 132 2.30 -2.91 12.45
N PRO A 133 2.60 -3.92 11.61
CA PRO A 133 2.16 -5.30 11.83
C PRO A 133 2.79 -5.96 13.07
N ASN A 134 3.78 -5.32 13.68
CA ASN A 134 4.48 -5.77 14.88
C ASN A 134 3.80 -5.36 16.19
N ILE A 135 2.69 -4.61 16.12
CA ILE A 135 1.91 -4.22 17.31
C ILE A 135 0.42 -4.57 17.13
N SER A 136 -0.46 -4.01 17.97
CA SER A 136 -1.91 -4.31 18.03
C SER A 136 -2.71 -3.96 16.78
N PHE A 137 -2.13 -3.30 15.79
CA PHE A 137 -2.77 -3.13 14.48
C PHE A 137 -2.91 -4.46 13.73
N TRP A 138 -2.01 -5.42 13.99
CA TRP A 138 -2.23 -6.80 13.57
C TRP A 138 -3.08 -7.54 14.60
N ARG A 139 -4.27 -7.96 14.21
CA ARG A 139 -5.27 -8.59 15.08
C ARG A 139 -5.33 -10.11 14.91
N PRO A 140 -5.52 -10.87 16.00
CA PRO A 140 -5.67 -10.42 17.40
C PRO A 140 -4.33 -10.06 18.06
N LYS A 141 -3.20 -10.42 17.48
CA LYS A 141 -1.84 -10.12 17.94
C LYS A 141 -0.85 -10.27 16.78
N PRO A 142 0.31 -9.59 16.82
CA PRO A 142 1.35 -9.73 15.80
C PRO A 142 1.66 -11.20 15.48
N ASN A 143 1.75 -11.50 14.18
CA ASN A 143 2.09 -12.81 13.66
C ASN A 143 2.96 -12.66 12.41
N VAL A 144 4.25 -12.99 12.54
CA VAL A 144 5.24 -12.86 11.46
C VAL A 144 4.90 -13.74 10.26
N GLU A 145 4.49 -15.00 10.51
CA GLU A 145 4.21 -15.96 9.45
C GLU A 145 3.03 -15.50 8.58
N ASP A 146 1.92 -15.10 9.21
CA ASP A 146 0.75 -14.61 8.50
C ASP A 146 1.06 -13.30 7.76
N TYR A 147 1.82 -12.39 8.38
CA TYR A 147 2.24 -11.15 7.72
C TYR A 147 3.09 -11.44 6.48
N VAL A 148 4.06 -12.33 6.55
CA VAL A 148 4.93 -12.68 5.42
C VAL A 148 4.15 -13.35 4.30
N ARG A 149 3.21 -14.25 4.65
CA ARG A 149 2.30 -14.88 3.67
C ARG A 149 1.48 -13.82 2.93
N LEU A 150 0.86 -12.90 3.68
CA LEU A 150 0.07 -11.81 3.12
C LEU A 150 0.93 -10.89 2.24
N ALA A 151 2.04 -10.39 2.76
CA ALA A 151 2.93 -9.47 2.05
C ALA A 151 3.46 -10.08 0.74
N THR A 152 3.83 -11.36 0.76
CA THR A 152 4.29 -12.09 -0.43
C THR A 152 3.17 -12.26 -1.45
N ALA A 153 1.96 -12.61 -1.02
CA ALA A 153 0.81 -12.76 -1.92
C ALA A 153 0.45 -11.42 -2.58
N VAL A 154 0.41 -10.33 -1.81
CA VAL A 154 0.16 -8.97 -2.32
C VAL A 154 1.24 -8.54 -3.32
N GLY A 155 2.51 -8.73 -2.99
CA GLY A 155 3.61 -8.38 -3.88
C GLY A 155 3.57 -9.14 -5.21
N LYS A 156 3.22 -10.44 -5.18
CA LYS A 156 3.01 -11.25 -6.40
C LYS A 156 1.84 -10.74 -7.23
N ALA A 157 0.71 -10.42 -6.59
CA ALA A 157 -0.49 -9.96 -7.26
C ALA A 157 -0.30 -8.57 -7.91
N ILE A 158 0.29 -7.61 -7.21
CA ILE A 158 0.64 -6.29 -7.77
C ILE A 158 1.60 -6.45 -8.95
N ARG A 159 2.64 -7.26 -8.81
CA ARG A 159 3.63 -7.48 -9.88
C ARG A 159 3.02 -8.10 -11.13
N ALA A 160 2.00 -8.95 -10.98
CA ALA A 160 1.30 -9.55 -12.10
C ALA A 160 0.41 -8.56 -12.86
N GLU A 161 -0.34 -7.71 -12.14
CA GLU A 161 -1.34 -6.82 -12.74
C GLU A 161 -0.84 -5.40 -13.03
N ALA A 162 0.12 -4.92 -12.24
CA ALA A 162 0.69 -3.59 -12.33
C ALA A 162 2.21 -3.58 -12.07
N PRO A 163 3.03 -4.21 -12.94
CA PRO A 163 4.44 -4.49 -12.70
C PRO A 163 5.33 -3.24 -12.57
N GLN A 164 4.83 -2.06 -12.93
CA GLN A 164 5.55 -0.79 -12.81
C GLN A 164 5.28 -0.06 -11.50
N GLU A 165 4.31 -0.53 -10.72
CA GLU A 165 3.97 0.10 -9.45
C GLU A 165 4.97 -0.31 -8.37
N ALA A 166 5.35 0.67 -7.54
CA ALA A 166 6.26 0.44 -6.42
C ALA A 166 5.50 -0.15 -5.22
N TYR A 167 6.01 -1.25 -4.68
CA TYR A 167 5.49 -1.91 -3.49
C TYR A 167 6.59 -1.95 -2.44
N ILE A 168 6.31 -1.45 -1.23
CA ILE A 168 7.27 -1.26 -0.15
C ILE A 168 6.78 -1.85 1.17
N GLY A 169 7.67 -2.11 2.08
CA GLY A 169 7.43 -2.62 3.43
C GLY A 169 8.62 -3.46 3.92
N PRO A 170 8.56 -3.94 5.15
CA PRO A 170 7.54 -3.70 6.18
C PRO A 170 7.68 -2.34 6.88
N ALA A 171 6.54 -1.75 7.29
CA ALA A 171 6.48 -0.53 8.10
C ALA A 171 6.21 -0.90 9.56
N THR A 172 7.24 -1.02 10.36
CA THR A 172 7.12 -1.38 11.77
C THR A 172 6.91 -0.17 12.67
N SER A 173 6.19 -0.35 13.77
CA SER A 173 6.20 0.59 14.88
C SER A 173 7.59 0.60 15.49
N THR A 174 8.22 1.77 15.47
CA THR A 174 9.65 1.92 15.80
C THR A 174 10.55 1.05 14.91
N ILE A 175 11.84 0.96 15.22
CA ILE A 175 12.77 0.04 14.55
C ILE A 175 12.79 -1.28 15.32
N ASP A 176 11.88 -2.19 14.96
CA ASP A 176 11.79 -3.52 15.56
C ASP A 176 12.66 -4.52 14.80
N PHE A 177 13.95 -4.57 15.15
CA PHE A 177 14.91 -5.48 14.52
C PHE A 177 14.50 -6.95 14.66
N SER A 178 13.87 -7.33 15.78
CA SER A 178 13.46 -8.72 16.00
C SER A 178 12.37 -9.14 15.04
N PHE A 179 11.37 -8.28 14.83
CA PHE A 179 10.30 -8.52 13.87
C PHE A 179 10.84 -8.54 12.43
N LEU A 180 11.68 -7.57 12.07
CA LEU A 180 12.27 -7.48 10.73
C LEU A 180 13.13 -8.72 10.42
N GLU A 181 13.99 -9.12 11.35
CA GLU A 181 14.84 -10.33 11.18
C GLU A 181 13.97 -11.60 11.02
N ALA A 182 12.90 -11.71 11.81
CA ALA A 182 11.99 -12.84 11.71
C ALA A 182 11.27 -12.86 10.35
N CYS A 183 10.81 -11.72 9.84
CA CYS A 183 10.21 -11.60 8.50
C CYS A 183 11.19 -12.04 7.40
N PHE A 184 12.44 -11.59 7.46
CA PHE A 184 13.43 -11.97 6.45
C PHE A 184 13.80 -13.46 6.51
N LYS A 185 13.90 -14.03 7.72
CA LYS A 185 14.10 -15.48 7.91
C LYS A 185 12.92 -16.31 7.42
N ALA A 186 11.70 -15.75 7.45
CA ALA A 186 10.50 -16.37 6.93
C ALA A 186 10.33 -16.20 5.40
N GLY A 187 11.28 -15.61 4.69
CA GLY A 187 11.32 -15.52 3.22
C GLY A 187 10.67 -14.26 2.63
N LEU A 188 10.51 -13.18 3.40
CA LEU A 188 9.89 -11.96 2.89
C LEU A 188 10.58 -11.35 1.66
N LEU A 189 11.88 -11.63 1.47
CA LEU A 189 12.66 -11.09 0.34
C LEU A 189 12.86 -12.10 -0.82
N GLU A 190 12.25 -13.27 -0.75
CA GLU A 190 12.30 -14.32 -1.79
C GLU A 190 11.12 -14.20 -2.75
#